data_87f2d8dae0fe38835d95cbf61fd6b42f
#
_entry.id   87f2d8dae0fe38835d95cbf61fd6b42f
#
_cell.length_a   1.000
_cell.length_b   1.000
_cell.length_c   1.000
_cell.angle_alpha   90.00
_cell.angle_beta   90.00
_cell.angle_gamma   90.00
#
_symmetry.space_group_name_H-M   'P 1'
#
loop_
_entity.id
_entity.type
_entity.pdbx_description
1 polymer ?
#
loop_
_entity_poly.entity_id
_entity_poly.type
_entity_poly.pdbx_seq_one_letter_code
_entity_poly.pdbx_strand_id
1 'polypeptide(L)'
;MNMGGYADFTAGESGLDAIDYAIKNAPFDKITLSSDSNGSVPIWSKDKELLGIGAAKISELFDTIKALCKNYGYELKDMIKLASTNAAKALEIDKITGEIKEGLSLDLMALDEADNIDTVISKGIVEMKDKKVLRKTNFSDF
;
A
#
# COMPACT_ATOMS: atom_id res chain seq x y z
N MET A 1 -20.60 3.99 10.80
CA MET A 1 -19.59 3.17 11.52
C MET A 1 -19.11 3.94 12.76
N ASN A 2 -19.79 3.78 13.87
CA ASN A 2 -19.41 4.46 15.13
C ASN A 2 -18.80 3.50 16.16
N MET A 3 -18.24 2.37 15.73
CA MET A 3 -17.66 1.36 16.63
C MET A 3 -16.15 1.42 16.79
N GLY A 4 -15.50 2.47 16.28
CA GLY A 4 -14.07 2.74 16.49
C GLY A 4 -13.09 1.82 15.75
N GLY A 5 -13.57 0.90 14.91
CA GLY A 5 -12.74 -0.03 14.14
C GLY A 5 -12.11 0.60 12.90
N TYR A 6 -11.16 -0.12 12.31
CA TYR A 6 -10.58 0.18 11.00
C TYR A 6 -11.22 -0.69 9.91
N ALA A 7 -11.27 -0.16 8.68
CA ALA A 7 -11.64 -0.89 7.49
C ALA A 7 -10.37 -1.11 6.65
N ASP A 8 -9.91 -2.35 6.54
CA ASP A 8 -8.79 -2.71 5.69
C ASP A 8 -9.29 -3.20 4.34
N PHE A 9 -8.65 -2.73 3.26
CA PHE A 9 -8.93 -3.14 1.89
C PHE A 9 -7.71 -3.85 1.32
N THR A 10 -7.93 -4.96 0.66
CA THR A 10 -6.89 -5.63 -0.10
C THR A 10 -6.60 -4.86 -1.38
N ALA A 11 -5.32 -4.62 -1.68
CA ALA A 11 -4.87 -3.99 -2.90
C ALA A 11 -5.24 -4.82 -4.14
N GLY A 12 -5.53 -4.14 -5.25
CA GLY A 12 -5.88 -4.74 -6.53
C GLY A 12 -6.91 -3.91 -7.29
N GLU A 13 -6.93 -4.05 -8.59
CA GLU A 13 -7.82 -3.28 -9.48
C GLU A 13 -9.31 -3.51 -9.19
N SER A 14 -9.68 -4.72 -8.78
CA SER A 14 -11.08 -5.06 -8.51
C SER A 14 -11.67 -4.37 -7.27
N GLY A 15 -10.81 -3.83 -6.40
CA GLY A 15 -11.22 -3.17 -5.15
C GLY A 15 -11.36 -1.65 -5.26
N LEU A 16 -10.95 -1.02 -6.36
CA LEU A 16 -10.84 0.43 -6.48
C LEU A 16 -12.14 1.19 -6.19
N ASP A 17 -13.27 0.73 -6.74
CA ASP A 17 -14.57 1.36 -6.50
C ASP A 17 -15.01 1.29 -5.03
N ALA A 18 -14.71 0.17 -4.36
CA ALA A 18 -15.04 0.00 -2.94
C ALA A 18 -14.16 0.91 -2.05
N ILE A 19 -12.89 1.06 -2.40
CA ILE A 19 -11.96 1.96 -1.71
C ILE A 19 -12.41 3.41 -1.91
N ASP A 20 -12.72 3.82 -3.15
CA ASP A 20 -13.23 5.17 -3.47
C ASP A 20 -14.53 5.47 -2.68
N TYR A 21 -15.47 4.51 -2.66
CA TYR A 21 -16.69 4.65 -1.88
C TYR A 21 -16.39 4.83 -0.38
N ALA A 22 -15.47 4.05 0.17
CA ALA A 22 -15.09 4.16 1.58
C ALA A 22 -14.45 5.53 1.89
N ILE A 23 -13.55 6.01 1.02
CA ILE A 23 -12.89 7.33 1.18
C ILE A 23 -13.95 8.46 1.24
N LYS A 24 -15.01 8.37 0.44
CA LYS A 24 -16.08 9.38 0.37
C LYS A 24 -17.08 9.30 1.54
N ASN A 25 -17.22 8.14 2.17
CA ASN A 25 -18.33 7.88 3.10
C ASN A 25 -17.91 7.46 4.51
N ALA A 26 -16.63 7.29 4.79
CA ALA A 26 -16.11 6.90 6.09
C ALA A 26 -14.98 7.84 6.54
N PRO A 27 -14.63 7.88 7.84
CA PRO A 27 -13.47 8.61 8.32
C PRO A 27 -12.19 8.10 7.64
N PHE A 28 -11.50 8.96 6.90
CA PHE A 28 -10.34 8.61 6.10
C PHE A 28 -9.20 7.98 6.93
N ASP A 29 -9.00 8.46 8.15
CA ASP A 29 -7.99 7.94 9.08
C ASP A 29 -8.29 6.54 9.64
N LYS A 30 -9.46 5.99 9.32
CA LYS A 30 -9.89 4.63 9.68
C LYS A 30 -9.88 3.66 8.51
N ILE A 31 -9.37 4.09 7.36
CA ILE A 31 -9.25 3.26 6.16
C ILE A 31 -7.78 2.88 6.02
N THR A 32 -7.51 1.59 5.82
CA THR A 32 -6.18 1.05 5.55
C THR A 32 -6.17 0.25 4.26
N LEU A 33 -4.99 0.09 3.68
CA LEU A 33 -4.76 -0.71 2.49
C LEU A 33 -3.62 -1.69 2.77
N SER A 34 -3.85 -2.97 2.52
CA SER A 34 -2.86 -4.04 2.65
C SER A 34 -2.66 -4.76 1.32
N SER A 35 -1.51 -5.39 1.13
CA SER A 35 -1.20 -6.14 -0.09
C SER A 35 -1.80 -7.54 -0.10
N ASP A 36 -2.11 -8.07 1.08
CA ASP A 36 -2.42 -9.50 1.26
C ASP A 36 -1.38 -10.42 0.56
N SER A 37 -0.13 -9.95 0.49
CA SER A 37 0.95 -10.61 -0.25
C SER A 37 1.21 -12.01 0.29
N ASN A 38 1.50 -12.95 -0.62
CA ASN A 38 1.56 -14.39 -0.37
C ASN A 38 0.22 -15.04 0.04
N GLY A 39 -0.86 -14.26 0.16
CA GLY A 39 -2.21 -14.78 0.28
C GLY A 39 -2.68 -15.39 -1.05
N SER A 40 -3.56 -16.38 -0.97
CA SER A 40 -4.22 -16.96 -2.14
C SER A 40 -5.31 -16.02 -2.63
N VAL A 41 -5.22 -15.56 -3.88
CA VAL A 41 -6.25 -14.74 -4.51
C VAL A 41 -6.92 -15.49 -5.64
N PRO A 42 -8.27 -15.46 -5.73
CA PRO A 42 -8.97 -16.08 -6.83
C PRO A 42 -8.74 -15.28 -8.13
N ILE A 43 -8.45 -16.00 -9.20
CA ILE A 43 -8.35 -15.43 -10.55
C ILE A 43 -9.69 -15.65 -11.25
N TRP A 44 -10.38 -14.56 -11.60
CA TRP A 44 -11.68 -14.59 -12.25
C TRP A 44 -11.59 -14.28 -13.74
N SER A 45 -12.42 -14.95 -14.55
CA SER A 45 -12.66 -14.57 -15.94
C SER A 45 -13.49 -13.28 -16.01
N LYS A 46 -13.59 -12.69 -17.23
CA LYS A 46 -14.50 -11.55 -17.47
C LYS A 46 -15.97 -11.90 -17.18
N ASP A 47 -16.34 -13.17 -17.30
CA ASP A 47 -17.68 -13.69 -17.07
C ASP A 47 -17.89 -14.16 -15.61
N LYS A 48 -16.97 -13.80 -14.71
CA LYS A 48 -16.97 -14.15 -13.26
C LYS A 48 -16.86 -15.66 -13.00
N GLU A 49 -16.24 -16.42 -13.86
CA GLU A 49 -15.88 -17.81 -13.61
C GLU A 49 -14.51 -17.90 -12.95
N LEU A 50 -14.37 -18.78 -11.97
CA LEU A 50 -13.08 -18.99 -11.28
C LEU A 50 -12.12 -19.74 -12.22
N LEU A 51 -11.07 -19.07 -12.67
CA LEU A 51 -10.03 -19.64 -13.53
C LEU A 51 -8.94 -20.37 -12.75
N GLY A 52 -8.74 -20.01 -11.48
CA GLY A 52 -7.70 -20.58 -10.64
C GLY A 52 -7.42 -19.76 -9.40
N ILE A 53 -6.33 -20.10 -8.73
CA ILE A 53 -5.83 -19.39 -7.57
C ILE A 53 -4.43 -18.89 -7.88
N GLY A 54 -4.16 -17.61 -7.64
CA GLY A 54 -2.86 -16.96 -7.75
C GLY A 54 -2.34 -16.54 -6.39
N ALA A 55 -1.16 -15.93 -6.36
CA ALA A 55 -0.61 -15.27 -5.20
C ALA A 55 -0.68 -13.74 -5.37
N ALA A 56 -1.11 -13.04 -4.33
CA ALA A 56 -1.10 -11.59 -4.31
C ALA A 56 0.36 -11.07 -4.36
N LYS A 57 0.57 -10.00 -5.14
CA LYS A 57 1.89 -9.39 -5.31
C LYS A 57 2.06 -8.20 -4.37
N ILE A 58 3.23 -8.07 -3.74
CA ILE A 58 3.56 -6.92 -2.88
C ILE A 58 3.45 -5.59 -3.67
N SER A 59 3.84 -5.59 -4.94
CA SER A 59 3.78 -4.41 -5.81
C SER A 59 2.38 -3.85 -6.00
N GLU A 60 1.33 -4.66 -5.88
CA GLU A 60 -0.06 -4.24 -6.06
C GLU A 60 -0.48 -3.15 -5.06
N LEU A 61 0.17 -3.07 -3.89
CA LEU A 61 -0.12 -2.04 -2.90
C LEU A 61 0.12 -0.63 -3.47
N PHE A 62 1.31 -0.38 -4.00
CA PHE A 62 1.64 0.93 -4.56
C PHE A 62 0.96 1.17 -5.91
N ASP A 63 0.77 0.13 -6.71
CA ASP A 63 0.04 0.22 -7.98
C ASP A 63 -1.43 0.61 -7.75
N THR A 64 -2.07 0.08 -6.71
CA THR A 64 -3.43 0.47 -6.30
C THR A 64 -3.49 1.94 -5.87
N ILE A 65 -2.52 2.41 -5.10
CA ILE A 65 -2.41 3.82 -4.71
C ILE A 65 -2.31 4.73 -5.95
N LYS A 66 -1.45 4.38 -6.91
CA LYS A 66 -1.34 5.12 -8.18
C LYS A 66 -2.64 5.08 -9.00
N ALA A 67 -3.32 3.94 -9.01
CA ALA A 67 -4.59 3.79 -9.71
C ALA A 67 -5.70 4.66 -9.09
N LEU A 68 -5.76 4.77 -7.76
CA LEU A 68 -6.68 5.70 -7.07
C LEU A 68 -6.41 7.16 -7.48
N CYS A 69 -5.15 7.57 -7.53
CA CYS A 69 -4.79 8.91 -7.98
C CYS A 69 -5.22 9.16 -9.43
N LYS A 70 -4.91 8.22 -10.32
CA LYS A 70 -5.16 8.35 -11.76
C LYS A 70 -6.65 8.29 -12.11
N ASN A 71 -7.39 7.36 -11.51
CA ASN A 71 -8.78 7.07 -11.92
C ASN A 71 -9.79 7.97 -11.23
N TYR A 72 -9.51 8.41 -9.99
CA TYR A 72 -10.43 9.18 -9.16
C TYR A 72 -9.94 10.60 -8.85
N GLY A 73 -8.73 10.98 -9.29
CA GLY A 73 -8.17 12.31 -9.12
C GLY A 73 -7.67 12.63 -7.72
N TYR A 74 -7.37 11.62 -6.91
CA TYR A 74 -6.80 11.81 -5.58
C TYR A 74 -5.33 12.24 -5.64
N GLU A 75 -4.88 12.96 -4.62
CA GLU A 75 -3.48 13.33 -4.44
C GLU A 75 -2.66 12.17 -3.86
N LEU A 76 -1.50 11.87 -4.43
CA LEU A 76 -0.62 10.80 -3.97
C LEU A 76 -0.25 10.92 -2.48
N LYS A 77 0.04 12.17 -2.02
CA LYS A 77 0.35 12.46 -0.61
C LYS A 77 -0.73 12.06 0.38
N ASP A 78 -2.00 11.99 -0.08
CA ASP A 78 -3.11 11.57 0.76
C ASP A 78 -3.32 10.07 0.66
N MET A 79 -3.27 9.50 -0.54
CA MET A 79 -3.49 8.07 -0.74
C MET A 79 -2.41 7.20 -0.11
N ILE A 80 -1.16 7.67 -0.05
CA ILE A 80 -0.08 6.92 0.61
C ILE A 80 -0.36 6.70 2.12
N LYS A 81 -1.15 7.56 2.75
CA LYS A 81 -1.53 7.42 4.16
C LYS A 81 -2.31 6.15 4.44
N LEU A 82 -3.03 5.61 3.46
CA LEU A 82 -3.77 4.35 3.60
C LEU A 82 -2.84 3.18 3.95
N ALA A 83 -1.63 3.17 3.39
CA ALA A 83 -0.63 2.13 3.61
C ALA A 83 0.50 2.53 4.58
N SER A 84 0.51 3.76 5.08
CA SER A 84 1.54 4.27 5.99
C SER A 84 0.94 4.76 7.31
N THR A 85 0.56 6.02 7.39
CA THR A 85 0.07 6.66 8.63
C THR A 85 -1.14 5.95 9.23
N ASN A 86 -2.14 5.61 8.40
CA ASN A 86 -3.35 4.96 8.87
C ASN A 86 -3.05 3.52 9.33
N ALA A 87 -2.24 2.79 8.56
CA ALA A 87 -1.79 1.45 8.92
C ALA A 87 -0.98 1.45 10.23
N ALA A 88 -0.06 2.41 10.40
CA ALA A 88 0.70 2.55 11.64
C ALA A 88 -0.20 2.81 12.85
N LYS A 89 -1.23 3.66 12.72
CA LYS A 89 -2.23 3.90 13.77
C LYS A 89 -3.06 2.67 14.05
N ALA A 90 -3.50 1.94 13.02
CA ALA A 90 -4.28 0.72 13.19
C ALA A 90 -3.51 -0.37 13.94
N LEU A 91 -2.20 -0.44 13.74
CA LEU A 91 -1.29 -1.37 14.41
C LEU A 91 -0.71 -0.85 15.72
N GLU A 92 -1.06 0.38 16.14
CA GLU A 92 -0.54 1.05 17.36
C GLU A 92 0.98 1.23 17.34
N ILE A 93 1.60 1.38 16.15
CA ILE A 93 3.03 1.62 15.95
C ILE A 93 3.33 3.02 15.40
N ASP A 94 2.39 3.93 15.43
CA ASP A 94 2.50 5.32 14.95
C ASP A 94 3.52 6.16 15.73
N LYS A 95 3.95 5.70 16.90
CA LYS A 95 5.08 6.26 17.66
C LYS A 95 6.45 5.77 17.18
N ILE A 96 6.49 4.82 16.26
CA ILE A 96 7.71 4.20 15.75
C ILE A 96 7.90 4.56 14.28
N THR A 97 6.84 4.50 13.47
CA THR A 97 6.88 4.67 12.01
C THR A 97 5.54 5.20 11.47
N GLY A 98 5.43 5.38 10.14
CA GLY A 98 4.21 5.76 9.43
C GLY A 98 4.18 7.21 8.97
N GLU A 99 5.12 8.04 9.42
CA GLU A 99 5.28 9.45 9.02
C GLU A 99 6.77 9.80 8.91
N ILE A 100 7.08 10.81 8.10
CA ILE A 100 8.40 11.43 8.11
C ILE A 100 8.39 12.51 9.20
N LYS A 101 8.93 12.17 10.36
CA LYS A 101 8.92 13.03 11.54
C LYS A 101 10.11 12.74 12.42
N GLU A 102 10.66 13.80 13.06
CA GLU A 102 11.74 13.66 14.03
C GLU A 102 11.36 12.73 15.18
N GLY A 103 12.26 11.80 15.50
CA GLY A 103 12.07 10.79 16.55
C GLY A 103 11.43 9.49 16.08
N LEU A 104 10.95 9.43 14.83
CA LEU A 104 10.46 8.19 14.23
C LEU A 104 11.55 7.46 13.43
N SER A 105 11.31 6.20 13.12
CA SER A 105 12.14 5.40 12.22
C SER A 105 12.25 6.08 10.86
N LEU A 106 13.45 6.12 10.29
CA LEU A 106 13.66 6.60 8.93
C LEU A 106 13.26 5.50 7.94
N ASP A 107 11.97 5.44 7.65
CA ASP A 107 11.37 4.58 6.64
C ASP A 107 10.78 5.48 5.56
N LEU A 108 11.39 5.53 4.38
CA LEU A 108 10.91 6.37 3.31
C LEU A 108 11.13 5.77 1.92
N MET A 109 10.32 6.22 1.00
CA MET A 109 10.39 5.90 -0.41
C MET A 109 10.45 7.22 -1.18
N ALA A 110 11.47 7.38 -2.01
CA ALA A 110 11.55 8.47 -2.97
C ALA A 110 11.10 7.99 -4.35
N LEU A 111 10.38 8.84 -5.06
CA LEU A 111 9.87 8.59 -6.40
C LEU A 111 10.61 9.43 -7.42
N ASP A 112 10.68 8.96 -8.66
CA ASP A 112 11.11 9.75 -9.80
C ASP A 112 9.96 10.66 -10.32
N GLU A 113 10.24 11.46 -11.35
CA GLU A 113 9.27 12.38 -11.97
C GLU A 113 8.06 11.66 -12.60
N ALA A 114 8.15 10.36 -12.82
CA ALA A 114 7.09 9.53 -13.38
C ALA A 114 6.39 8.66 -12.31
N ASP A 115 6.53 9.02 -11.03
CA ASP A 115 5.96 8.31 -9.88
C ASP A 115 6.42 6.83 -9.79
N ASN A 116 7.62 6.51 -10.26
CA ASN A 116 8.21 5.20 -10.03
C ASN A 116 9.13 5.24 -8.82
N ILE A 117 9.19 4.13 -8.08
CA ILE A 117 10.08 4.00 -6.93
C ILE A 117 11.54 4.08 -7.40
N ASP A 118 12.26 5.07 -6.90
CA ASP A 118 13.67 5.29 -7.19
C ASP A 118 14.57 4.84 -6.04
N THR A 119 14.26 5.27 -4.83
CA THR A 119 15.06 4.98 -3.63
C THR A 119 14.15 4.51 -2.50
N VAL A 120 14.59 3.48 -1.77
CA VAL A 120 13.92 2.97 -0.58
C VAL A 120 14.90 2.96 0.58
N ILE A 121 14.51 3.54 1.70
CA ILE A 121 15.24 3.51 2.97
C ILE A 121 14.35 2.83 3.99
N SER A 122 14.88 1.85 4.70
CA SER A 122 14.20 1.19 5.80
C SER A 122 15.08 1.20 7.04
N LYS A 123 14.53 1.71 8.13
CA LYS A 123 15.24 1.88 9.41
C LYS A 123 16.60 2.60 9.25
N GLY A 124 16.64 3.61 8.38
CA GLY A 124 17.85 4.37 8.08
C GLY A 124 18.84 3.68 7.14
N ILE A 125 18.54 2.50 6.63
CA ILE A 125 19.39 1.74 5.72
C ILE A 125 18.84 1.86 4.30
N VAL A 126 19.71 2.22 3.34
CA VAL A 126 19.35 2.28 1.92
C VAL A 126 19.24 0.85 1.38
N GLU A 127 18.04 0.43 1.06
CA GLU A 127 17.74 -0.91 0.52
C GLU A 127 17.70 -0.90 -1.02
N MET A 128 17.28 0.23 -1.61
CA MET A 128 17.20 0.45 -3.05
C MET A 128 17.65 1.86 -3.38
N LYS A 129 18.41 2.05 -4.43
CA LYS A 129 18.84 3.35 -4.96
C LYS A 129 18.97 3.31 -6.47
N ASP A 130 18.57 4.41 -7.14
CA ASP A 130 18.59 4.52 -8.60
C ASP A 130 17.90 3.31 -9.26
N LYS A 131 16.76 2.87 -8.69
CA LYS A 131 15.95 1.71 -9.11
C LYS A 131 16.68 0.36 -9.00
N LYS A 132 17.80 0.32 -8.30
CA LYS A 132 18.58 -0.91 -8.09
C LYS A 132 18.49 -1.36 -6.65
N VAL A 133 18.07 -2.60 -6.45
CA VAL A 133 18.06 -3.24 -5.13
C VAL A 133 19.52 -3.47 -4.71
N LEU A 134 19.90 -2.92 -3.55
CA LEU A 134 21.27 -2.99 -3.03
C LEU A 134 21.47 -4.16 -2.08
N ARG A 135 20.40 -4.62 -1.43
CA ARG A 135 20.44 -5.73 -0.48
C ARG A 135 19.44 -6.79 -0.91
N LYS A 136 19.97 -7.98 -1.22
CA LYS A 136 19.13 -9.16 -1.43
C LYS A 136 18.75 -9.73 -0.05
N THR A 137 17.47 -9.98 0.16
CA THR A 137 17.00 -10.75 1.31
C THR A 137 17.15 -12.23 1.01
N ASN A 138 17.19 -13.08 2.06
CA ASN A 138 17.22 -14.54 1.91
C ASN A 138 16.00 -15.13 1.18
N PHE A 139 15.02 -14.28 0.82
CA PHE A 139 13.80 -14.65 0.10
C PHE A 139 13.79 -14.16 -1.36
N SER A 140 14.92 -13.66 -1.87
CA SER A 140 15.02 -13.12 -3.25
C SER A 140 15.19 -14.19 -4.34
N ASP A 141 15.22 -15.46 -3.98
CA ASP A 141 15.44 -16.58 -4.91
C ASP A 141 14.16 -17.43 -5.15
N PHE A 142 12.97 -16.86 -4.84
CA PHE A 142 11.68 -17.49 -5.14
C PHE A 142 10.88 -16.69 -6.17
#